data_c32518b059b204353531a2c8bcb58d35
#
_entry.id   c32518b059b204353531a2c8bcb58d35
#
_cell.length_a   1.000
_cell.length_b   1.000
_cell.length_c   1.000
_cell.angle_alpha   90.00
_cell.angle_beta   90.00
_cell.angle_gamma   90.00
#
_symmetry.space_group_name_H-M   'P 1'
#
loop_
_entity.id
_entity.type
_entity.pdbx_description
1 polymer ?
#
loop_
_entity_poly.entity_id
_entity_poly.type
_entity_poly.pdbx_seq_one_letter_code
_entity_poly.pdbx_strand_id
1 'polypeptide(L)'
;MYQFSDQTEVKETVFTIKSQDVKFGVGALRELWSDARSLGMNQIALFLDSNIKASKPISLILESFQSSGLEVDIYDAVVCEPNTSSCMAAADFVKQGEYDGIVSIGGGSVMDTAKAANLLSCHGGEILDYVNAPIGLAKKVPGPLLPQIACPTTSGTGAETTGIVVLDIEEVDLKSGISSPHLKPNHAIVDPETTLTLPSGVIASTGFDVLTHAVESYVARPYTSSDRPLDPSLRMGYQGATPYNDIGALAAIRIGGKYLLRAVQNDQDEEARFQLMFAATLAGLAFNSAGVHIPHAMSYSVATLKHEYTAKGYEKLPPMAPHGIAVVLNAPAAFRFTGPTNPERHLEVAQAMGIDTRDAKLEDAGMILADCFIDLMKKTGIPNRLGALGYSEHDVPALAEGGFAQQRPLSMSPCTVSEEDLKNLYNDALQYWYCLLYTSPSPRDGLLSRMPSSA
;
A
#
# COMPACT_ATOMS: atom_id res chain seq x y z
N MET A 1 -30.20 24.29 -15.00
CA MET A 1 -29.50 25.57 -15.22
C MET A 1 -28.57 25.78 -14.04
N TYR A 2 -27.26 25.64 -14.22
CA TYR A 2 -26.30 25.89 -13.14
C TYR A 2 -26.25 27.38 -12.86
N GLN A 3 -26.66 27.80 -11.67
CA GLN A 3 -26.46 29.17 -11.22
C GLN A 3 -25.04 29.30 -10.69
N PHE A 4 -24.20 30.08 -11.33
CA PHE A 4 -22.95 30.55 -10.77
C PHE A 4 -23.31 31.52 -9.62
N SER A 5 -23.24 31.05 -8.37
CA SER A 5 -23.43 31.91 -7.20
C SER A 5 -22.08 32.41 -6.70
N ASP A 6 -21.99 33.69 -6.40
CA ASP A 6 -20.89 34.29 -5.64
C ASP A 6 -20.96 33.82 -4.19
N GLN A 7 -20.48 32.59 -3.91
CA GLN A 7 -20.44 32.06 -2.54
C GLN A 7 -19.03 32.24 -1.98
N THR A 8 -18.92 33.02 -0.93
CA THR A 8 -17.68 33.31 -0.20
C THR A 8 -17.23 32.17 0.73
N GLU A 9 -18.09 31.21 1.05
CA GLU A 9 -17.75 29.96 1.73
C GLU A 9 -18.07 28.78 0.82
N VAL A 10 -17.07 28.34 0.10
CA VAL A 10 -17.32 27.30 -0.89
C VAL A 10 -16.56 26.04 -0.48
N LYS A 11 -17.32 25.00 -0.14
CA LYS A 11 -16.80 23.64 -0.09
C LYS A 11 -16.26 23.24 -1.46
N GLU A 12 -15.28 22.34 -1.47
CA GLU A 12 -14.69 21.85 -2.71
C GLU A 12 -15.75 21.15 -3.59
N THR A 13 -15.85 21.56 -4.83
CA THR A 13 -16.77 21.00 -5.81
C THR A 13 -16.05 20.44 -7.03
N VAL A 14 -14.73 20.56 -7.07
CA VAL A 14 -13.88 20.17 -8.19
C VAL A 14 -12.86 19.14 -7.71
N PHE A 15 -12.74 18.05 -8.42
CA PHE A 15 -11.63 17.11 -8.25
C PHE A 15 -10.81 17.02 -9.54
N THR A 16 -9.57 16.62 -9.40
CA THR A 16 -8.64 16.46 -10.52
C THR A 16 -8.28 14.99 -10.71
N ILE A 17 -8.39 14.52 -11.93
CA ILE A 17 -7.91 13.20 -12.34
C ILE A 17 -6.52 13.39 -12.94
N LYS A 18 -5.49 12.84 -12.28
CA LYS A 18 -4.12 12.84 -12.78
C LYS A 18 -3.61 11.40 -12.79
N SER A 19 -3.44 10.85 -13.96
CA SER A 19 -2.91 9.51 -14.18
C SER A 19 -1.70 9.62 -15.11
N GLN A 20 -0.75 8.74 -14.97
CA GLN A 20 0.29 8.47 -15.95
C GLN A 20 -0.21 7.47 -16.98
N ASP A 21 0.59 7.22 -18.01
CA ASP A 21 0.33 6.12 -18.93
C ASP A 21 0.56 4.78 -18.24
N VAL A 22 -0.41 3.88 -18.33
CA VAL A 22 -0.34 2.54 -17.78
C VAL A 22 -0.43 1.52 -18.92
N LYS A 23 0.63 0.73 -19.11
CA LYS A 23 0.64 -0.43 -20.00
C LYS A 23 0.48 -1.67 -19.12
N PHE A 24 -0.57 -2.47 -19.37
CA PHE A 24 -0.87 -3.65 -18.57
C PHE A 24 -1.05 -4.89 -19.47
N GLY A 25 -0.38 -5.97 -19.14
CA GLY A 25 -0.60 -7.25 -19.81
C GLY A 25 0.61 -8.18 -19.74
N VAL A 26 0.35 -9.45 -20.02
CA VAL A 26 1.37 -10.50 -20.08
C VAL A 26 2.37 -10.17 -21.20
N GLY A 27 3.65 -10.11 -20.86
CA GLY A 27 4.72 -9.75 -21.78
C GLY A 27 4.94 -8.24 -21.97
N ALA A 28 4.25 -7.38 -21.22
CA ALA A 28 4.40 -5.92 -21.32
C ALA A 28 5.85 -5.45 -21.11
N LEU A 29 6.61 -6.11 -20.23
CA LEU A 29 8.02 -5.80 -20.01
C LEU A 29 8.93 -6.02 -21.23
N ARG A 30 8.53 -6.84 -22.19
CA ARG A 30 9.29 -7.06 -23.43
C ARG A 30 9.30 -5.83 -24.34
N GLU A 31 8.37 -4.92 -24.13
CA GLU A 31 8.24 -3.66 -24.90
C GLU A 31 8.89 -2.47 -24.19
N LEU A 32 9.46 -2.65 -22.99
CA LEU A 32 10.00 -1.58 -22.14
C LEU A 32 11.02 -0.69 -22.87
N TRP A 33 11.85 -1.25 -23.76
CA TRP A 33 12.78 -0.49 -24.58
C TRP A 33 12.10 0.57 -25.45
N SER A 34 10.91 0.25 -25.98
CA SER A 34 10.12 1.17 -26.83
C SER A 34 9.56 2.32 -26.00
N ASP A 35 9.09 2.03 -24.78
CA ASP A 35 8.59 3.06 -23.85
C ASP A 35 9.72 3.98 -23.40
N ALA A 36 10.90 3.44 -23.09
CA ALA A 36 12.07 4.22 -22.74
C ALA A 36 12.46 5.18 -23.87
N ARG A 37 12.51 4.67 -25.12
CA ARG A 37 12.75 5.53 -26.30
C ARG A 37 11.70 6.59 -26.51
N SER A 38 10.43 6.30 -26.27
CA SER A 38 9.34 7.27 -26.42
C SER A 38 9.49 8.45 -25.47
N LEU A 39 10.12 8.23 -24.32
CA LEU A 39 10.45 9.25 -23.34
C LEU A 39 11.82 9.92 -23.60
N GLY A 40 12.51 9.58 -24.69
CA GLY A 40 13.78 10.16 -25.06
C GLY A 40 14.98 9.61 -24.31
N MET A 41 14.84 8.50 -23.59
CA MET A 41 15.92 7.89 -22.84
C MET A 41 16.95 7.24 -23.77
N ASN A 42 18.23 7.39 -23.45
CA ASN A 42 19.36 6.76 -24.10
C ASN A 42 20.35 6.15 -23.08
N GLN A 43 20.54 6.85 -21.95
CA GLN A 43 21.37 6.42 -20.83
C GLN A 43 20.50 6.24 -19.58
N ILE A 44 20.31 5.00 -19.16
CA ILE A 44 19.30 4.63 -18.17
C ILE A 44 19.96 4.19 -16.87
N ALA A 45 19.55 4.80 -15.75
CA ALA A 45 19.78 4.25 -14.42
C ALA A 45 18.70 3.20 -14.14
N LEU A 46 19.04 1.91 -14.13
CA LEU A 46 18.13 0.80 -13.89
C LEU A 46 18.20 0.33 -12.43
N PHE A 47 17.12 0.55 -11.69
CA PHE A 47 16.97 0.06 -10.32
C PHE A 47 16.33 -1.33 -10.32
N LEU A 48 16.98 -2.29 -9.68
CA LEU A 48 16.54 -3.68 -9.62
C LEU A 48 16.56 -4.22 -8.18
N ASP A 49 15.62 -5.11 -7.87
CA ASP A 49 15.77 -6.02 -6.74
C ASP A 49 16.88 -7.04 -7.06
N SER A 50 17.85 -7.17 -6.15
CA SER A 50 18.97 -8.10 -6.30
C SER A 50 18.53 -9.56 -6.48
N ASN A 51 17.37 -9.95 -5.92
CA ASN A 51 16.82 -11.30 -6.02
C ASN A 51 16.35 -11.65 -7.44
N ILE A 52 15.96 -10.66 -8.25
CA ILE A 52 15.48 -10.89 -9.62
C ILE A 52 16.52 -10.60 -10.68
N LYS A 53 17.65 -9.98 -10.33
CA LYS A 53 18.73 -9.57 -11.27
C LYS A 53 19.19 -10.70 -12.19
N ALA A 54 19.36 -11.90 -11.66
CA ALA A 54 19.81 -13.07 -12.43
C ALA A 54 18.65 -13.86 -13.09
N SER A 55 17.43 -13.33 -13.06
CA SER A 55 16.27 -14.01 -13.64
C SER A 55 16.26 -13.89 -15.17
N LYS A 56 15.69 -14.92 -15.84
CA LYS A 56 15.55 -14.92 -17.30
C LYS A 56 14.77 -13.70 -17.84
N PRO A 57 13.68 -13.24 -17.22
CA PRO A 57 13.00 -12.02 -17.68
C PRO A 57 13.92 -10.80 -17.73
N ILE A 58 14.73 -10.59 -16.68
CA ILE A 58 15.66 -9.45 -16.65
C ILE A 58 16.75 -9.57 -17.72
N SER A 59 17.31 -10.77 -17.94
CA SER A 59 18.28 -10.96 -19.03
C SER A 59 17.69 -10.58 -20.39
N LEU A 60 16.46 -10.98 -20.66
CA LEU A 60 15.78 -10.63 -21.93
C LEU A 60 15.53 -9.12 -22.06
N ILE A 61 15.22 -8.43 -20.97
CA ILE A 61 15.05 -6.96 -20.95
C ILE A 61 16.39 -6.28 -21.27
N LEU A 62 17.47 -6.70 -20.62
CA LEU A 62 18.80 -6.14 -20.87
C LEU A 62 19.28 -6.37 -22.31
N GLU A 63 19.05 -7.56 -22.87
CA GLU A 63 19.32 -7.86 -24.27
C GLU A 63 18.49 -6.97 -25.21
N SER A 64 17.22 -6.69 -24.86
CA SER A 64 16.36 -5.81 -25.66
C SER A 64 16.81 -4.35 -25.60
N PHE A 65 17.28 -3.87 -24.46
CA PHE A 65 17.87 -2.54 -24.33
C PHE A 65 19.13 -2.41 -25.19
N GLN A 66 20.05 -3.37 -25.05
CA GLN A 66 21.29 -3.38 -25.82
C GLN A 66 21.03 -3.42 -27.33
N SER A 67 20.13 -4.29 -27.80
CA SER A 67 19.79 -4.41 -29.23
C SER A 67 19.09 -3.16 -29.78
N SER A 68 18.46 -2.38 -28.90
CA SER A 68 17.84 -1.09 -29.22
C SER A 68 18.79 0.10 -29.09
N GLY A 69 20.06 -0.12 -28.75
CA GLY A 69 21.05 0.93 -28.57
C GLY A 69 20.80 1.82 -27.35
N LEU A 70 20.18 1.28 -26.29
CA LEU A 70 20.03 1.92 -24.99
C LEU A 70 21.18 1.46 -24.09
N GLU A 71 21.83 2.39 -23.43
CA GLU A 71 22.87 2.13 -22.43
C GLU A 71 22.25 2.07 -21.06
N VAL A 72 22.66 1.10 -20.23
CA VAL A 72 22.03 0.82 -18.95
C VAL A 72 23.08 0.51 -17.88
N ASP A 73 23.07 1.28 -16.81
CA ASP A 73 23.80 0.96 -15.58
C ASP A 73 22.82 0.51 -14.49
N ILE A 74 23.20 -0.56 -13.78
CA ILE A 74 22.30 -1.21 -12.83
C ILE A 74 22.67 -0.81 -11.41
N TYR A 75 21.66 -0.33 -10.67
CA TYR A 75 21.69 -0.18 -9.21
C TYR A 75 20.89 -1.31 -8.57
N ASP A 76 21.55 -2.26 -7.92
CA ASP A 76 20.96 -3.43 -7.25
C ASP A 76 21.19 -3.48 -5.73
N ALA A 77 21.68 -2.37 -5.17
CA ALA A 77 21.88 -2.20 -3.72
C ALA A 77 20.62 -1.67 -3.01
N VAL A 78 19.44 -1.94 -3.57
CA VAL A 78 18.17 -1.53 -2.97
C VAL A 78 17.92 -2.32 -1.69
N VAL A 79 17.53 -1.61 -0.62
CA VAL A 79 17.14 -2.19 0.67
C VAL A 79 15.62 -2.36 0.70
N CYS A 80 15.15 -3.51 1.17
CA CYS A 80 13.73 -3.72 1.47
C CYS A 80 13.36 -2.80 2.64
N GLU A 81 12.24 -2.07 2.52
CA GLU A 81 11.90 -0.95 3.40
C GLU A 81 13.04 0.09 3.39
N PRO A 82 13.12 0.95 2.35
CA PRO A 82 14.23 1.88 2.17
C PRO A 82 14.32 2.87 3.32
N ASN A 83 15.53 3.27 3.65
CA ASN A 83 15.82 4.25 4.69
C ASN A 83 16.56 5.47 4.12
N THR A 84 16.77 6.50 4.96
CA THR A 84 17.47 7.73 4.59
C THR A 84 18.81 7.43 3.93
N SER A 85 19.65 6.60 4.57
CA SER A 85 21.00 6.27 4.09
C SER A 85 20.99 5.56 2.74
N SER A 86 20.10 4.58 2.54
CA SER A 86 19.99 3.84 1.28
C SER A 86 19.48 4.71 0.12
N CYS A 87 18.56 5.64 0.40
CA CYS A 87 18.08 6.60 -0.59
C CYS A 87 19.16 7.61 -0.99
N MET A 88 19.97 8.06 -0.03
CA MET A 88 21.11 8.95 -0.32
C MET A 88 22.18 8.25 -1.17
N ALA A 89 22.54 7.01 -0.84
CA ALA A 89 23.47 6.22 -1.64
C ALA A 89 22.96 6.00 -3.09
N ALA A 90 21.67 5.76 -3.25
CA ALA A 90 21.04 5.64 -4.55
C ALA A 90 21.06 6.97 -5.33
N ALA A 91 20.86 8.10 -4.66
CA ALA A 91 20.97 9.42 -5.27
C ALA A 91 22.39 9.73 -5.73
N ASP A 92 23.39 9.33 -4.96
CA ASP A 92 24.79 9.52 -5.34
C ASP A 92 25.18 8.67 -6.56
N PHE A 93 24.62 7.46 -6.70
CA PHE A 93 24.77 6.67 -7.93
C PHE A 93 24.22 7.43 -9.15
N VAL A 94 23.01 7.98 -9.04
CA VAL A 94 22.43 8.74 -10.16
C VAL A 94 23.22 10.01 -10.48
N LYS A 95 23.72 10.72 -9.48
CA LYS A 95 24.56 11.94 -9.68
C LYS A 95 25.90 11.66 -10.35
N GLN A 96 26.48 10.48 -10.16
CA GLN A 96 27.78 10.10 -10.72
C GLN A 96 27.71 9.71 -12.19
N GLY A 97 26.52 9.33 -12.67
CA GLY A 97 26.27 8.98 -14.07
C GLY A 97 25.65 10.13 -14.86
N GLU A 98 25.71 10.01 -16.19
CA GLU A 98 25.09 10.96 -17.13
C GLU A 98 23.75 10.41 -17.65
N TYR A 99 22.84 10.04 -16.72
CA TYR A 99 21.56 9.43 -17.06
C TYR A 99 20.53 10.46 -17.52
N ASP A 100 19.77 10.10 -18.57
CA ASP A 100 18.66 10.88 -19.10
C ASP A 100 17.29 10.24 -18.77
N GLY A 101 17.29 9.12 -18.03
CA GLY A 101 16.09 8.46 -17.56
C GLY A 101 16.33 7.41 -16.47
N ILE A 102 15.27 7.09 -15.74
CA ILE A 102 15.27 6.08 -14.68
C ILE A 102 14.25 5.00 -15.00
N VAL A 103 14.66 3.75 -14.86
CA VAL A 103 13.76 2.58 -14.90
C VAL A 103 13.85 1.85 -13.57
N SER A 104 12.73 1.49 -12.99
CA SER A 104 12.67 0.69 -11.75
C SER A 104 11.87 -0.59 -11.99
N ILE A 105 12.48 -1.75 -11.74
CA ILE A 105 11.83 -3.07 -11.87
C ILE A 105 11.93 -3.77 -10.51
N GLY A 106 10.82 -3.85 -9.78
CA GLY A 106 10.81 -4.42 -8.45
C GLY A 106 9.52 -4.14 -7.67
N GLY A 107 9.55 -4.42 -6.38
CA GLY A 107 8.48 -4.05 -5.45
C GLY A 107 8.49 -2.55 -5.10
N GLY A 108 7.61 -2.16 -4.16
CA GLY A 108 7.52 -0.77 -3.69
C GLY A 108 8.87 -0.18 -3.27
N SER A 109 9.69 -0.94 -2.55
CA SER A 109 11.01 -0.48 -2.08
C SER A 109 11.94 -0.07 -3.24
N VAL A 110 11.93 -0.80 -4.36
CA VAL A 110 12.73 -0.47 -5.55
C VAL A 110 12.24 0.83 -6.19
N MET A 111 10.91 0.93 -6.36
CA MET A 111 10.29 2.09 -6.99
C MET A 111 10.46 3.35 -6.13
N ASP A 112 10.32 3.24 -4.81
CA ASP A 112 10.46 4.37 -3.89
C ASP A 112 11.91 4.82 -3.76
N THR A 113 12.87 3.89 -3.72
CA THR A 113 14.31 4.22 -3.79
C THR A 113 14.64 4.97 -5.09
N ALA A 114 14.12 4.51 -6.23
CA ALA A 114 14.33 5.16 -7.52
C ALA A 114 13.74 6.57 -7.59
N LYS A 115 12.54 6.78 -7.04
CA LYS A 115 11.91 8.11 -6.95
C LYS A 115 12.69 9.06 -6.04
N ALA A 116 13.14 8.57 -4.86
CA ALA A 116 13.96 9.36 -3.94
C ALA A 116 15.31 9.74 -4.58
N ALA A 117 15.95 8.77 -5.23
CA ALA A 117 17.20 9.01 -5.95
C ALA A 117 17.02 10.05 -7.06
N ASN A 118 15.93 9.96 -7.85
CA ASN A 118 15.60 10.92 -8.88
C ASN A 118 15.42 12.34 -8.31
N LEU A 119 14.66 12.47 -7.23
CA LEU A 119 14.43 13.75 -6.55
C LEU A 119 15.75 14.38 -6.10
N LEU A 120 16.53 13.63 -5.34
CA LEU A 120 17.77 14.14 -4.72
C LEU A 120 18.90 14.36 -5.73
N SER A 121 18.93 13.62 -6.84
CA SER A 121 19.90 13.85 -7.91
C SER A 121 19.57 15.12 -8.70
N CYS A 122 18.28 15.37 -8.99
CA CYS A 122 17.87 16.55 -9.76
C CYS A 122 17.89 17.85 -8.96
N HIS A 123 17.49 17.81 -7.70
CA HIS A 123 17.24 19.04 -6.92
C HIS A 123 18.11 19.17 -5.66
N GLY A 124 18.83 18.12 -5.29
CA GLY A 124 19.65 18.13 -4.08
C GLY A 124 18.85 18.24 -2.79
N GLY A 125 19.47 18.72 -1.73
CA GLY A 125 18.87 18.84 -0.40
C GLY A 125 19.01 17.56 0.43
N GLU A 126 18.44 17.61 1.64
CA GLU A 126 18.36 16.48 2.55
C GLU A 126 16.97 15.83 2.43
N ILE A 127 16.87 14.54 2.75
CA ILE A 127 15.57 13.84 2.70
C ILE A 127 14.52 14.54 3.57
N LEU A 128 14.88 14.95 4.78
CA LEU A 128 13.98 15.66 5.71
C LEU A 128 13.46 16.99 5.16
N ASP A 129 14.11 17.57 4.17
CA ASP A 129 13.58 18.75 3.48
C ASP A 129 12.25 18.47 2.82
N TYR A 130 12.08 17.28 2.24
CA TYR A 130 10.93 16.89 1.44
C TYR A 130 9.94 16.01 2.18
N VAL A 131 10.34 15.34 3.27
CA VAL A 131 9.47 14.49 4.09
C VAL A 131 8.26 15.28 4.60
N ASN A 132 7.10 14.66 4.62
CA ASN A 132 5.84 15.26 5.03
C ASN A 132 5.91 15.80 6.48
N ALA A 133 5.27 16.95 6.71
CA ALA A 133 5.09 17.48 8.07
C ALA A 133 4.16 16.57 8.89
N PRO A 134 4.33 16.52 10.23
CA PRO A 134 5.26 17.30 11.05
C PRO A 134 6.69 16.72 11.15
N ILE A 135 6.95 15.54 10.56
CA ILE A 135 8.23 14.83 10.70
C ILE A 135 9.33 15.55 9.94
N GLY A 136 9.08 15.97 8.70
CA GLY A 136 9.98 16.77 7.89
C GLY A 136 9.45 18.16 7.59
N LEU A 137 10.14 18.87 6.69
CA LEU A 137 9.83 20.26 6.35
C LEU A 137 8.78 20.40 5.23
N ALA A 138 8.38 19.30 4.58
CA ALA A 138 7.43 19.26 3.47
C ALA A 138 7.72 20.32 2.38
N LYS A 139 9.01 20.59 2.07
CA LYS A 139 9.37 21.51 0.99
C LYS A 139 8.81 21.02 -0.33
N LYS A 140 8.30 21.95 -1.12
CA LYS A 140 7.84 21.61 -2.47
C LYS A 140 9.01 21.20 -3.35
N VAL A 141 8.84 20.13 -4.12
CA VAL A 141 9.78 19.74 -5.17
C VAL A 141 9.85 20.87 -6.20
N PRO A 142 11.05 21.42 -6.50
CA PRO A 142 11.17 22.66 -7.26
C PRO A 142 10.73 22.57 -8.72
N GLY A 143 10.73 21.35 -9.32
CA GLY A 143 10.41 21.20 -10.74
C GLY A 143 10.38 19.74 -11.19
N PRO A 144 10.38 19.49 -12.50
CA PRO A 144 10.36 18.15 -13.07
C PRO A 144 11.64 17.38 -12.69
N LEU A 145 11.52 16.06 -12.70
CA LEU A 145 12.58 15.10 -12.50
C LEU A 145 12.97 14.46 -13.83
N LEU A 146 13.99 13.59 -13.84
CA LEU A 146 14.25 12.75 -14.99
C LEU A 146 13.03 11.89 -15.33
N PRO A 147 12.73 11.64 -16.60
CA PRO A 147 11.71 10.68 -16.99
C PRO A 147 11.88 9.36 -16.26
N GLN A 148 10.78 8.80 -15.75
CA GLN A 148 10.82 7.54 -15.00
C GLN A 148 9.78 6.56 -15.50
N ILE A 149 10.19 5.29 -15.65
CA ILE A 149 9.32 4.14 -15.90
C ILE A 149 9.36 3.24 -14.67
N ALA A 150 8.19 2.86 -14.16
CA ALA A 150 8.06 1.95 -13.03
C ALA A 150 7.40 0.64 -13.44
N CYS A 151 8.05 -0.48 -13.10
CA CYS A 151 7.63 -1.83 -13.46
C CYS A 151 7.49 -2.66 -12.17
N PRO A 152 6.28 -2.78 -11.61
CA PRO A 152 6.06 -3.52 -10.37
C PRO A 152 6.24 -5.02 -10.57
N THR A 153 6.82 -5.69 -9.56
CA THR A 153 6.94 -7.15 -9.50
C THR A 153 6.13 -7.75 -8.35
N THR A 154 5.38 -6.93 -7.63
CA THR A 154 4.47 -7.32 -6.56
C THR A 154 3.08 -6.76 -6.79
N SER A 155 2.05 -7.51 -6.43
CA SER A 155 0.65 -7.06 -6.48
C SER A 155 0.30 -6.40 -5.13
N GLY A 156 0.75 -5.18 -4.89
CA GLY A 156 0.58 -4.54 -3.57
C GLY A 156 0.53 -3.02 -3.62
N THR A 157 1.67 -2.40 -3.45
CA THR A 157 1.83 -0.99 -3.09
C THR A 157 1.24 0.03 -4.06
N GLY A 158 1.06 -0.31 -5.34
CA GLY A 158 0.63 0.66 -6.36
C GLY A 158 1.64 1.82 -6.55
N ALA A 159 2.89 1.65 -6.13
CA ALA A 159 3.90 2.70 -6.19
C ALA A 159 4.18 3.17 -7.62
N GLU A 160 3.96 2.31 -8.63
CA GLU A 160 4.04 2.68 -10.04
C GLU A 160 3.03 3.75 -10.45
N THR A 161 1.94 3.91 -9.70
CA THR A 161 0.86 4.86 -10.03
C THR A 161 0.88 6.12 -9.16
N THR A 162 1.75 6.20 -8.15
CA THR A 162 1.72 7.27 -7.14
C THR A 162 2.92 8.20 -7.20
N GLY A 163 2.71 9.44 -6.77
CA GLY A 163 3.79 10.41 -6.51
C GLY A 163 4.23 10.40 -5.05
N ILE A 164 4.41 9.21 -4.48
CA ILE A 164 4.76 9.01 -3.07
C ILE A 164 6.02 8.17 -2.99
N VAL A 165 6.86 8.48 -2.01
CA VAL A 165 7.97 7.66 -1.52
C VAL A 165 7.67 7.36 -0.05
N VAL A 166 7.81 6.12 0.37
CA VAL A 166 7.75 5.72 1.78
C VAL A 166 9.12 5.19 2.20
N LEU A 167 9.64 5.69 3.33
CA LEU A 167 10.95 5.31 3.82
C LEU A 167 11.05 5.43 5.34
N ASP A 168 12.02 4.73 5.91
CA ASP A 168 12.41 4.89 7.31
C ASP A 168 13.34 6.09 7.47
N ILE A 169 12.95 7.01 8.36
CA ILE A 169 13.73 8.20 8.71
C ILE A 169 14.61 7.86 9.90
N GLU A 170 15.86 7.49 9.62
CA GLU A 170 16.81 7.01 10.64
C GLU A 170 17.07 8.04 11.74
N GLU A 171 16.99 9.33 11.42
CA GLU A 171 17.28 10.45 12.34
C GLU A 171 16.23 10.57 13.46
N VAL A 172 15.03 10.07 13.26
CA VAL A 172 13.91 10.17 14.23
C VAL A 172 13.27 8.82 14.55
N ASP A 173 13.85 7.74 14.00
CA ASP A 173 13.35 6.35 14.17
C ASP A 173 11.84 6.20 13.88
N LEU A 174 11.42 6.80 12.77
CA LEU A 174 10.02 6.78 12.32
C LEU A 174 9.93 6.55 10.82
N LYS A 175 8.93 5.80 10.39
CA LYS A 175 8.56 5.69 8.98
C LYS A 175 7.74 6.92 8.57
N SER A 176 8.01 7.46 7.40
CA SER A 176 7.25 8.57 6.83
C SER A 176 7.32 8.56 5.31
N GLY A 177 6.81 9.59 4.67
CA GLY A 177 6.81 9.68 3.22
C GLY A 177 7.09 11.07 2.69
N ILE A 178 7.51 11.08 1.42
CA ILE A 178 7.59 12.29 0.59
C ILE A 178 6.43 12.24 -0.39
N SER A 179 5.76 13.36 -0.60
CA SER A 179 4.63 13.44 -1.53
C SER A 179 4.77 14.60 -2.48
N SER A 180 4.86 14.30 -3.77
CA SER A 180 4.88 15.31 -4.82
C SER A 180 4.33 14.74 -6.13
N PRO A 181 3.57 15.54 -6.92
CA PRO A 181 3.17 15.12 -8.25
C PRO A 181 4.36 14.86 -9.20
N HIS A 182 5.52 15.46 -8.93
CA HIS A 182 6.74 15.25 -9.72
C HIS A 182 7.40 13.88 -9.50
N LEU A 183 7.11 13.19 -8.38
CA LEU A 183 7.59 11.85 -8.10
C LEU A 183 6.82 10.75 -8.84
N LYS A 184 5.69 11.09 -9.48
CA LYS A 184 4.89 10.12 -10.21
C LYS A 184 5.67 9.69 -11.47
N PRO A 185 5.88 8.37 -11.68
CA PRO A 185 6.49 7.86 -12.90
C PRO A 185 5.71 8.33 -14.15
N ASN A 186 6.41 8.55 -15.25
CA ASN A 186 5.78 8.90 -16.53
C ASN A 186 4.97 7.74 -17.08
N HIS A 187 5.56 6.53 -17.04
CA HIS A 187 4.90 5.30 -17.45
C HIS A 187 4.94 4.25 -16.33
N ALA A 188 3.86 3.51 -16.19
CA ALA A 188 3.77 2.28 -15.41
C ALA A 188 3.64 1.10 -16.39
N ILE A 189 4.58 0.15 -16.33
CA ILE A 189 4.53 -1.06 -17.16
C ILE A 189 4.31 -2.25 -16.25
N VAL A 190 3.11 -2.78 -16.30
CA VAL A 190 2.61 -3.81 -15.39
C VAL A 190 2.49 -5.14 -16.11
N ASP A 191 3.39 -6.06 -15.81
CA ASP A 191 3.42 -7.39 -16.39
C ASP A 191 3.12 -8.43 -15.31
N PRO A 192 1.97 -9.10 -15.37
CA PRO A 192 1.60 -10.12 -14.37
C PRO A 192 2.57 -11.30 -14.28
N GLU A 193 3.34 -11.60 -15.33
CA GLU A 193 4.37 -12.67 -15.30
C GLU A 193 5.39 -12.46 -14.19
N THR A 194 5.63 -11.21 -13.77
CA THR A 194 6.58 -10.87 -12.70
C THR A 194 6.19 -11.44 -11.33
N THR A 195 4.92 -11.76 -11.13
CA THR A 195 4.38 -12.24 -9.85
C THR A 195 4.39 -13.76 -9.72
N LEU A 196 4.65 -14.51 -10.80
CA LEU A 196 4.51 -15.97 -10.83
C LEU A 196 5.45 -16.71 -9.86
N THR A 197 6.59 -16.10 -9.53
CA THR A 197 7.59 -16.70 -8.61
C THR A 197 7.46 -16.21 -7.18
N LEU A 198 6.49 -15.35 -6.87
CA LEU A 198 6.33 -14.80 -5.52
C LEU A 198 5.86 -15.88 -4.53
N PRO A 199 6.48 -15.96 -3.34
CA PRO A 199 6.02 -16.82 -2.27
C PRO A 199 4.60 -16.49 -1.81
N SER A 200 3.84 -17.49 -1.37
CA SER A 200 2.44 -17.31 -0.91
C SER A 200 2.30 -16.29 0.23
N GLY A 201 3.28 -16.19 1.13
CA GLY A 201 3.27 -15.18 2.21
C GLY A 201 3.45 -13.75 1.71
N VAL A 202 4.28 -13.56 0.67
CA VAL A 202 4.42 -12.25 0.01
C VAL A 202 3.11 -11.85 -0.66
N ILE A 203 2.45 -12.81 -1.35
CA ILE A 203 1.15 -12.56 -1.99
C ILE A 203 0.06 -12.25 -0.97
N ALA A 204 0.05 -12.95 0.17
CA ALA A 204 -0.89 -12.65 1.24
C ALA A 204 -0.69 -11.22 1.74
N SER A 205 0.56 -10.86 2.08
CA SER A 205 0.91 -9.51 2.53
C SER A 205 0.50 -8.43 1.53
N THR A 206 0.99 -8.54 0.29
CA THR A 206 0.76 -7.51 -0.74
C THR A 206 -0.70 -7.47 -1.21
N GLY A 207 -1.39 -8.61 -1.28
CA GLY A 207 -2.79 -8.65 -1.66
C GLY A 207 -3.73 -8.05 -0.62
N PHE A 208 -3.41 -8.14 0.68
CA PHE A 208 -4.12 -7.39 1.71
C PHE A 208 -3.85 -5.89 1.62
N ASP A 209 -2.65 -5.51 1.24
CA ASP A 209 -2.31 -4.12 0.98
C ASP A 209 -3.21 -3.54 -0.13
N VAL A 210 -3.35 -4.25 -1.26
CA VAL A 210 -4.30 -3.90 -2.33
C VAL A 210 -5.72 -3.72 -1.81
N LEU A 211 -6.23 -4.71 -1.06
CA LEU A 211 -7.60 -4.65 -0.52
C LEU A 211 -7.76 -3.46 0.41
N THR A 212 -6.80 -3.22 1.30
CA THR A 212 -6.88 -2.12 2.25
C THR A 212 -6.78 -0.78 1.55
N HIS A 213 -5.86 -0.60 0.59
CA HIS A 213 -5.78 0.58 -0.27
C HIS A 213 -7.13 0.90 -0.93
N ALA A 214 -7.74 -0.10 -1.55
CA ALA A 214 -9.00 0.07 -2.26
C ALA A 214 -10.16 0.41 -1.30
N VAL A 215 -10.23 -0.27 -0.14
CA VAL A 215 -11.27 0.00 0.87
C VAL A 215 -11.10 1.38 1.47
N GLU A 216 -9.89 1.74 1.92
CA GLU A 216 -9.63 3.07 2.48
C GLU A 216 -9.95 4.18 1.49
N SER A 217 -9.54 4.00 0.21
CA SER A 217 -9.88 4.94 -0.87
C SER A 217 -11.38 5.08 -1.04
N TYR A 218 -12.12 3.97 -0.99
CA TYR A 218 -13.57 3.98 -1.17
C TYR A 218 -14.30 4.61 0.02
N VAL A 219 -13.93 4.27 1.26
CA VAL A 219 -14.59 4.79 2.47
C VAL A 219 -14.00 6.11 2.97
N ALA A 220 -12.99 6.67 2.30
CA ALA A 220 -12.42 7.96 2.62
C ALA A 220 -13.49 9.07 2.68
N ARG A 221 -13.20 10.14 3.41
CA ARG A 221 -14.07 11.31 3.40
C ARG A 221 -14.30 11.79 1.96
N PRO A 222 -15.51 12.27 1.59
CA PRO A 222 -15.77 12.73 0.23
C PRO A 222 -14.96 14.00 -0.06
N TYR A 223 -14.50 14.18 -1.30
CA TYR A 223 -13.76 15.37 -1.74
C TYR A 223 -14.50 16.68 -1.43
N THR A 224 -15.83 16.64 -1.42
CA THR A 224 -16.69 17.78 -1.11
C THR A 224 -16.67 18.19 0.36
N SER A 225 -16.07 17.41 1.26
CA SER A 225 -15.95 17.76 2.68
C SER A 225 -14.84 18.78 2.97
N SER A 226 -13.89 18.92 2.06
CA SER A 226 -12.78 19.87 2.18
C SER A 226 -13.20 21.29 1.82
N ASP A 227 -12.51 22.28 2.38
CA ASP A 227 -12.66 23.65 1.95
C ASP A 227 -11.95 23.88 0.61
N ARG A 228 -12.56 24.66 -0.25
CA ARG A 228 -11.98 25.00 -1.54
C ARG A 228 -10.80 25.95 -1.34
N PRO A 229 -9.60 25.64 -1.85
CA PRO A 229 -8.47 26.54 -1.72
C PRO A 229 -8.71 27.83 -2.53
N LEU A 230 -8.32 28.97 -1.97
CA LEU A 230 -8.38 30.27 -2.64
C LEU A 230 -7.54 30.27 -3.93
N ASP A 231 -6.37 29.63 -3.88
CA ASP A 231 -5.52 29.40 -5.06
C ASP A 231 -5.67 27.95 -5.49
N PRO A 232 -6.21 27.65 -6.69
CA PRO A 232 -6.35 26.29 -7.19
C PRO A 232 -5.04 25.50 -7.29
N SER A 233 -3.88 26.18 -7.37
CA SER A 233 -2.56 25.54 -7.39
C SER A 233 -2.19 24.89 -6.03
N LEU A 234 -2.88 25.28 -4.95
CA LEU A 234 -2.71 24.75 -3.60
C LEU A 234 -3.62 23.54 -3.31
N ARG A 235 -4.41 23.09 -4.30
CA ARG A 235 -5.24 21.89 -4.12
C ARG A 235 -4.39 20.70 -3.75
N MET A 236 -4.76 20.03 -2.66
CA MET A 236 -4.03 18.90 -2.14
C MET A 236 -4.01 17.71 -3.13
N GLY A 237 -2.95 16.92 -3.11
CA GLY A 237 -2.84 15.70 -3.91
C GLY A 237 -3.89 14.66 -3.48
N TYR A 238 -4.03 14.44 -2.17
CA TYR A 238 -5.13 13.67 -1.60
C TYR A 238 -6.37 14.53 -1.51
N GLN A 239 -7.42 14.12 -2.20
CA GLN A 239 -8.66 14.91 -2.35
C GLN A 239 -9.84 14.26 -1.59
N GLY A 240 -9.71 13.00 -1.18
CA GLY A 240 -10.81 12.19 -0.66
C GLY A 240 -11.51 11.37 -1.75
N ALA A 241 -12.55 10.63 -1.38
CA ALA A 241 -13.32 9.80 -2.29
C ALA A 241 -14.02 10.66 -3.37
N THR A 242 -13.89 10.24 -4.62
CA THR A 242 -14.52 10.87 -5.78
C THR A 242 -15.26 9.81 -6.62
N PRO A 243 -16.25 10.19 -7.43
CA PRO A 243 -16.93 9.24 -8.32
C PRO A 243 -15.98 8.49 -9.27
N TYR A 244 -14.86 9.10 -9.64
CA TYR A 244 -13.85 8.47 -10.48
C TYR A 244 -13.08 7.37 -9.71
N ASN A 245 -12.60 7.69 -8.51
CA ASN A 245 -11.85 6.76 -7.68
C ASN A 245 -12.69 5.54 -7.25
N ASP A 246 -13.98 5.78 -6.98
CA ASP A 246 -14.94 4.74 -6.58
C ASP A 246 -15.04 3.59 -7.59
N ILE A 247 -14.94 3.90 -8.90
CA ILE A 247 -14.99 2.90 -9.96
C ILE A 247 -13.82 1.92 -9.83
N GLY A 248 -12.60 2.45 -9.72
CA GLY A 248 -11.39 1.63 -9.61
C GLY A 248 -11.32 0.90 -8.27
N ALA A 249 -11.66 1.57 -7.17
CA ALA A 249 -11.66 1.01 -5.83
C ALA A 249 -12.62 -0.19 -5.70
N LEU A 250 -13.88 -0.05 -6.10
CA LEU A 250 -14.86 -1.14 -6.07
C LEU A 250 -14.47 -2.31 -6.98
N ALA A 251 -13.89 -2.03 -8.15
CA ALA A 251 -13.39 -3.08 -9.03
C ALA A 251 -12.24 -3.85 -8.37
N ALA A 252 -11.28 -3.15 -7.76
CA ALA A 252 -10.16 -3.77 -7.04
C ALA A 252 -10.65 -4.60 -5.84
N ILE A 253 -11.64 -4.11 -5.08
CA ILE A 253 -12.24 -4.84 -3.95
C ILE A 253 -12.90 -6.14 -4.41
N ARG A 254 -13.70 -6.10 -5.49
CA ARG A 254 -14.34 -7.31 -6.05
C ARG A 254 -13.31 -8.35 -6.51
N ILE A 255 -12.28 -7.90 -7.19
CA ILE A 255 -11.19 -8.77 -7.65
C ILE A 255 -10.44 -9.35 -6.45
N GLY A 256 -10.03 -8.53 -5.49
CA GLY A 256 -9.31 -8.96 -4.29
C GLY A 256 -10.12 -9.96 -3.46
N GLY A 257 -11.39 -9.69 -3.22
CA GLY A 257 -12.30 -10.60 -2.51
C GLY A 257 -12.43 -11.97 -3.17
N LYS A 258 -12.40 -12.01 -4.52
CA LYS A 258 -12.51 -13.25 -5.29
C LYS A 258 -11.21 -14.02 -5.44
N TYR A 259 -10.11 -13.33 -5.66
CA TYR A 259 -8.87 -13.95 -6.14
C TYR A 259 -7.74 -14.02 -5.12
N LEU A 260 -7.73 -13.21 -4.04
CA LEU A 260 -6.64 -13.22 -3.06
C LEU A 260 -6.43 -14.60 -2.44
N LEU A 261 -7.50 -15.22 -1.95
CA LEU A 261 -7.40 -16.54 -1.33
C LEU A 261 -6.90 -17.60 -2.32
N ARG A 262 -7.39 -17.56 -3.56
CA ARG A 262 -6.95 -18.47 -4.63
C ARG A 262 -5.45 -18.33 -4.90
N ALA A 263 -4.96 -17.09 -5.06
CA ALA A 263 -3.56 -16.81 -5.36
C ALA A 263 -2.61 -17.21 -4.21
N VAL A 264 -3.09 -17.12 -2.96
CA VAL A 264 -2.31 -17.53 -1.77
C VAL A 264 -2.24 -19.06 -1.64
N GLN A 265 -3.35 -19.75 -1.95
CA GLN A 265 -3.47 -21.20 -1.77
C GLN A 265 -2.91 -22.02 -2.94
N ASN A 266 -2.84 -21.45 -4.13
CA ASN A 266 -2.36 -22.14 -5.32
C ASN A 266 -1.37 -21.24 -6.08
N ASP A 267 -0.09 -21.62 -6.03
CA ASP A 267 1.00 -20.90 -6.71
C ASP A 267 0.99 -21.06 -8.24
N GLN A 268 0.22 -22.03 -8.76
CA GLN A 268 0.03 -22.27 -10.20
C GLN A 268 -1.24 -21.59 -10.75
N ASP A 269 -1.98 -20.83 -9.93
CA ASP A 269 -3.17 -20.11 -10.39
C ASP A 269 -2.80 -18.79 -11.06
N GLU A 270 -2.38 -18.88 -12.32
CA GLU A 270 -1.97 -17.71 -13.13
C GLU A 270 -3.10 -16.70 -13.29
N GLU A 271 -4.36 -17.15 -13.39
CA GLU A 271 -5.52 -16.25 -13.45
C GLU A 271 -5.60 -15.40 -12.18
N ALA A 272 -5.48 -16.03 -11.02
CA ALA A 272 -5.55 -15.29 -9.76
C ALA A 272 -4.38 -14.29 -9.61
N ARG A 273 -3.17 -14.66 -10.05
CA ARG A 273 -2.01 -13.77 -10.09
C ARG A 273 -2.23 -12.56 -11.00
N PHE A 274 -2.70 -12.82 -12.23
CA PHE A 274 -3.06 -11.78 -13.18
C PHE A 274 -4.10 -10.82 -12.59
N GLN A 275 -5.17 -11.35 -12.03
CA GLN A 275 -6.26 -10.54 -11.47
C GLN A 275 -5.81 -9.71 -10.27
N LEU A 276 -4.98 -10.26 -9.37
CA LEU A 276 -4.44 -9.48 -8.25
C LEU A 276 -3.52 -8.35 -8.72
N MET A 277 -2.71 -8.58 -9.74
CA MET A 277 -1.88 -7.50 -10.31
C MET A 277 -2.74 -6.40 -10.92
N PHE A 278 -3.82 -6.78 -11.61
CA PHE A 278 -4.79 -5.81 -12.13
C PHE A 278 -5.51 -5.05 -11.00
N ALA A 279 -5.89 -5.74 -9.93
CA ALA A 279 -6.47 -5.09 -8.75
C ALA A 279 -5.51 -4.10 -8.09
N ALA A 280 -4.20 -4.44 -8.01
CA ALA A 280 -3.18 -3.55 -7.48
C ALA A 280 -3.08 -2.25 -8.29
N THR A 281 -3.07 -2.36 -9.62
CA THR A 281 -3.07 -1.19 -10.52
C THR A 281 -4.34 -0.33 -10.33
N LEU A 282 -5.52 -0.95 -10.27
CA LEU A 282 -6.78 -0.24 -10.05
C LEU A 282 -6.83 0.46 -8.69
N ALA A 283 -6.40 -0.24 -7.63
CA ALA A 283 -6.30 0.33 -6.28
C ALA A 283 -5.32 1.50 -6.26
N GLY A 284 -4.16 1.35 -6.90
CA GLY A 284 -3.14 2.39 -7.03
C GLY A 284 -3.67 3.65 -7.71
N LEU A 285 -4.37 3.51 -8.83
CA LEU A 285 -5.02 4.61 -9.54
C LEU A 285 -6.11 5.28 -8.69
N ALA A 286 -6.83 4.51 -7.85
CA ALA A 286 -7.86 5.04 -6.98
C ALA A 286 -7.27 5.82 -5.81
N PHE A 287 -6.41 5.20 -4.98
CA PHE A 287 -5.91 5.85 -3.77
C PHE A 287 -4.89 6.97 -4.05
N ASN A 288 -4.27 7.00 -5.23
CA ASN A 288 -3.36 8.08 -5.62
C ASN A 288 -3.94 9.48 -5.40
N SER A 289 -5.25 9.66 -5.56
CA SER A 289 -5.92 10.92 -5.28
C SER A 289 -6.99 10.86 -4.19
N ALA A 290 -7.61 9.71 -3.92
CA ALA A 290 -8.51 9.58 -2.78
C ALA A 290 -7.76 9.59 -1.44
N GLY A 291 -6.57 9.00 -1.43
CA GLY A 291 -5.76 8.80 -0.23
C GLY A 291 -6.09 7.49 0.49
N VAL A 292 -5.28 7.22 1.49
CA VAL A 292 -5.47 6.18 2.52
C VAL A 292 -5.65 6.85 3.87
N HIS A 293 -6.04 6.12 4.92
CA HIS A 293 -6.33 6.77 6.20
C HIS A 293 -5.82 5.99 7.43
N ILE A 294 -6.69 5.49 8.29
CA ILE A 294 -6.32 4.96 9.61
C ILE A 294 -5.44 3.71 9.54
N PRO A 295 -5.79 2.65 8.79
CA PRO A 295 -4.95 1.44 8.71
C PRO A 295 -3.52 1.74 8.29
N HIS A 296 -3.35 2.56 7.27
CA HIS A 296 -2.02 2.98 6.80
C HIS A 296 -1.30 3.89 7.79
N ALA A 297 -1.99 4.87 8.40
CA ALA A 297 -1.39 5.72 9.43
C ALA A 297 -0.86 4.90 10.62
N MET A 298 -1.64 3.92 11.08
CA MET A 298 -1.25 3.01 12.16
C MET A 298 -0.10 2.08 11.75
N SER A 299 -0.02 1.67 10.50
CA SER A 299 0.98 0.71 10.02
C SER A 299 2.40 1.23 10.13
N TYR A 300 2.63 2.53 10.06
CA TYR A 300 3.96 3.12 10.06
C TYR A 300 4.69 2.87 11.38
N SER A 301 4.06 3.13 12.52
CA SER A 301 4.63 2.81 13.83
C SER A 301 4.76 1.31 14.07
N VAL A 302 3.82 0.48 13.56
CA VAL A 302 3.94 -0.98 13.61
C VAL A 302 5.14 -1.49 12.81
N ALA A 303 5.48 -0.87 11.70
CA ALA A 303 6.63 -1.29 10.90
C ALA A 303 7.97 -0.83 11.49
N THR A 304 7.99 0.24 12.32
CA THR A 304 9.22 0.88 12.79
C THR A 304 9.65 0.46 14.20
N LEU A 305 8.69 0.33 15.14
CA LEU A 305 9.04 0.20 16.57
C LEU A 305 9.61 -1.17 16.96
N LYS A 306 9.36 -2.24 16.20
CA LYS A 306 9.88 -3.58 16.50
C LYS A 306 10.26 -4.32 15.23
N HIS A 307 11.46 -4.94 15.25
CA HIS A 307 12.04 -5.68 14.14
C HIS A 307 12.38 -7.14 14.52
N GLU A 308 11.50 -7.79 15.29
CA GLU A 308 11.71 -9.17 15.76
C GLU A 308 10.89 -10.20 14.99
N TYR A 309 9.95 -9.75 14.16
CA TYR A 309 9.04 -10.63 13.43
C TYR A 309 9.64 -11.07 12.09
N THR A 310 9.57 -12.36 11.82
CA THR A 310 9.92 -12.92 10.50
C THR A 310 8.66 -13.46 9.84
N ALA A 311 8.23 -12.81 8.77
CA ALA A 311 7.06 -13.21 8.02
C ALA A 311 7.36 -14.36 7.06
N LYS A 312 6.35 -15.22 6.83
CA LYS A 312 6.42 -16.25 5.80
C LYS A 312 6.68 -15.64 4.42
N GLY A 313 7.66 -16.15 3.70
CA GLY A 313 8.09 -15.65 2.39
C GLY A 313 9.12 -14.52 2.45
N TYR A 314 9.48 -14.05 3.65
CA TYR A 314 10.47 -12.99 3.89
C TYR A 314 11.67 -13.49 4.70
N GLU A 315 11.87 -14.81 4.83
CA GLU A 315 12.87 -15.43 5.70
C GLU A 315 14.32 -15.10 5.30
N LYS A 316 14.52 -14.59 4.10
CA LYS A 316 15.85 -14.17 3.61
C LYS A 316 16.20 -12.71 3.96
N LEU A 317 15.23 -11.97 4.47
CA LEU A 317 15.39 -10.58 4.87
C LEU A 317 15.59 -10.48 6.39
N PRO A 318 16.14 -9.37 6.89
CA PRO A 318 16.13 -9.08 8.31
C PRO A 318 14.72 -9.14 8.89
N PRO A 319 14.54 -9.53 10.16
CA PRO A 319 13.23 -9.53 10.80
C PRO A 319 12.58 -8.15 10.71
N MET A 320 11.33 -8.12 10.23
CA MET A 320 10.54 -6.89 10.07
C MET A 320 9.05 -7.24 9.96
N ALA A 321 8.17 -6.28 10.17
CA ALA A 321 6.76 -6.37 9.82
C ALA A 321 6.58 -5.92 8.36
N PRO A 322 6.35 -6.83 7.38
CA PRO A 322 6.09 -6.42 6.00
C PRO A 322 4.91 -5.45 5.91
N HIS A 323 5.02 -4.43 5.06
CA HIS A 323 4.06 -3.33 4.99
C HIS A 323 2.59 -3.79 4.96
N GLY A 324 2.23 -4.67 4.03
CA GLY A 324 0.83 -5.15 3.93
C GLY A 324 0.34 -5.91 5.16
N ILE A 325 1.24 -6.61 5.90
CA ILE A 325 0.89 -7.22 7.19
C ILE A 325 0.66 -6.13 8.24
N ALA A 326 1.57 -5.14 8.33
CA ALA A 326 1.42 -4.03 9.27
C ALA A 326 0.12 -3.24 9.02
N VAL A 327 -0.28 -3.09 7.76
CA VAL A 327 -1.53 -2.41 7.37
C VAL A 327 -2.75 -3.24 7.76
N VAL A 328 -2.83 -4.51 7.32
CA VAL A 328 -4.05 -5.31 7.51
C VAL A 328 -4.33 -5.64 8.96
N LEU A 329 -3.30 -5.73 9.82
CA LEU A 329 -3.50 -5.95 11.25
C LEU A 329 -4.24 -4.82 11.94
N ASN A 330 -4.26 -3.63 11.38
CA ASN A 330 -5.00 -2.48 11.90
C ASN A 330 -6.38 -2.30 11.23
N ALA A 331 -6.59 -2.92 10.05
CA ALA A 331 -7.77 -2.69 9.22
C ALA A 331 -9.11 -3.06 9.91
N PRO A 332 -9.28 -4.23 10.56
CA PRO A 332 -10.54 -4.57 11.20
C PRO A 332 -10.96 -3.59 12.29
N ALA A 333 -10.04 -3.16 13.17
CA ALA A 333 -10.31 -2.16 14.20
C ALA A 333 -10.73 -0.83 13.58
N ALA A 334 -9.99 -0.37 12.57
CA ALA A 334 -10.28 0.87 11.86
C ALA A 334 -11.65 0.84 11.16
N PHE A 335 -12.04 -0.28 10.53
CA PHE A 335 -13.34 -0.37 9.87
C PHE A 335 -14.52 -0.44 10.82
N ARG A 336 -14.35 -1.04 12.01
CA ARG A 336 -15.34 -0.94 13.10
C ARG A 336 -15.54 0.50 13.54
N PHE A 337 -14.44 1.23 13.69
CA PHE A 337 -14.45 2.63 14.11
C PHE A 337 -15.09 3.55 13.06
N THR A 338 -14.78 3.36 11.77
CA THR A 338 -15.28 4.22 10.69
C THR A 338 -16.67 3.83 10.20
N GLY A 339 -17.13 2.59 10.45
CA GLY A 339 -18.42 2.07 9.99
C GLY A 339 -19.61 2.96 10.28
N PRO A 340 -19.79 3.49 11.52
CA PRO A 340 -20.91 4.38 11.83
C PRO A 340 -20.95 5.68 11.04
N THR A 341 -19.83 6.12 10.45
CA THR A 341 -19.73 7.40 9.72
C THR A 341 -20.33 7.34 8.32
N ASN A 342 -20.14 6.21 7.61
CA ASN A 342 -20.72 5.97 6.29
C ASN A 342 -21.05 4.47 6.10
N PRO A 343 -22.06 3.97 6.81
CA PRO A 343 -22.34 2.54 6.89
C PRO A 343 -22.71 1.92 5.55
N GLU A 344 -23.37 2.68 4.65
CA GLU A 344 -23.74 2.21 3.32
C GLU A 344 -22.50 1.80 2.53
N ARG A 345 -21.44 2.65 2.54
CA ARG A 345 -20.19 2.34 1.80
C ARG A 345 -19.46 1.14 2.40
N HIS A 346 -19.51 0.95 3.73
CA HIS A 346 -18.94 -0.23 4.39
C HIS A 346 -19.68 -1.52 3.98
N LEU A 347 -21.01 -1.48 3.88
CA LEU A 347 -21.81 -2.61 3.38
C LEU A 347 -21.56 -2.89 1.90
N GLU A 348 -21.43 -1.85 1.06
CA GLU A 348 -21.10 -2.01 -0.35
C GLU A 348 -19.72 -2.67 -0.53
N VAL A 349 -18.73 -2.32 0.30
CA VAL A 349 -17.42 -2.98 0.34
C VAL A 349 -17.58 -4.46 0.72
N ALA A 350 -18.28 -4.77 1.80
CA ALA A 350 -18.51 -6.15 2.22
C ALA A 350 -19.23 -6.97 1.11
N GLN A 351 -20.21 -6.38 0.45
CA GLN A 351 -20.90 -6.97 -0.70
C GLN A 351 -19.94 -7.20 -1.88
N ALA A 352 -19.09 -6.22 -2.19
CA ALA A 352 -18.09 -6.32 -3.23
C ALA A 352 -17.07 -7.45 -2.96
N MET A 353 -16.77 -7.73 -1.68
CA MET A 353 -15.96 -8.87 -1.25
C MET A 353 -16.70 -10.21 -1.27
N GLY A 354 -18.00 -10.22 -1.58
CA GLY A 354 -18.80 -11.44 -1.73
C GLY A 354 -19.67 -11.79 -0.53
N ILE A 355 -19.83 -10.89 0.44
CA ILE A 355 -20.70 -11.09 1.61
C ILE A 355 -22.15 -10.74 1.22
N ASP A 356 -23.10 -11.57 1.65
CA ASP A 356 -24.52 -11.25 1.51
C ASP A 356 -24.94 -10.21 2.55
N THR A 357 -25.26 -9.01 2.09
CA THR A 357 -25.61 -7.87 2.96
C THR A 357 -27.09 -7.50 2.86
N ARG A 358 -27.97 -8.32 2.25
CA ARG A 358 -29.38 -7.97 2.01
C ARG A 358 -30.17 -7.72 3.28
N ASP A 359 -29.86 -8.46 4.33
CA ASP A 359 -30.54 -8.34 5.65
C ASP A 359 -29.66 -7.62 6.68
N ALA A 360 -28.52 -7.04 6.26
CA ALA A 360 -27.61 -6.34 7.14
C ALA A 360 -28.21 -5.01 7.60
N LYS A 361 -28.02 -4.70 8.87
CA LYS A 361 -28.39 -3.39 9.40
C LYS A 361 -27.22 -2.41 9.24
N LEU A 362 -27.54 -1.14 9.04
CA LEU A 362 -26.54 -0.09 8.93
C LEU A 362 -25.62 0.01 10.16
N GLU A 363 -26.18 -0.23 11.34
CA GLU A 363 -25.42 -0.21 12.62
C GLU A 363 -24.33 -1.30 12.69
N ASP A 364 -24.48 -2.40 11.95
CA ASP A 364 -23.55 -3.54 11.93
C ASP A 364 -22.47 -3.41 10.83
N ALA A 365 -22.56 -2.40 9.98
CA ALA A 365 -21.76 -2.28 8.77
C ALA A 365 -20.24 -2.40 9.01
N GLY A 366 -19.72 -1.67 10.01
CA GLY A 366 -18.30 -1.73 10.36
C GLY A 366 -17.86 -3.09 10.88
N MET A 367 -18.72 -3.76 11.66
CA MET A 367 -18.47 -5.10 12.19
C MET A 367 -18.46 -6.13 11.06
N ILE A 368 -19.44 -6.08 10.15
CA ILE A 368 -19.55 -7.00 9.00
C ILE A 368 -18.29 -6.90 8.12
N LEU A 369 -17.84 -5.69 7.82
CA LEU A 369 -16.62 -5.49 7.04
C LEU A 369 -15.38 -5.99 7.79
N ALA A 370 -15.24 -5.67 9.07
CA ALA A 370 -14.13 -6.16 9.89
C ALA A 370 -14.07 -7.69 9.94
N ASP A 371 -15.22 -8.35 10.13
CA ASP A 371 -15.29 -9.81 10.18
C ASP A 371 -14.94 -10.45 8.83
N CYS A 372 -15.28 -9.80 7.72
CA CYS A 372 -14.85 -10.22 6.37
C CYS A 372 -13.32 -10.23 6.24
N PHE A 373 -12.64 -9.18 6.70
CA PHE A 373 -11.18 -9.12 6.72
C PHE A 373 -10.58 -10.18 7.64
N ILE A 374 -11.11 -10.33 8.86
CA ILE A 374 -10.65 -11.33 9.83
C ILE A 374 -10.78 -12.75 9.28
N ASP A 375 -11.89 -13.09 8.62
CA ASP A 375 -12.09 -14.40 8.00
C ASP A 375 -11.06 -14.66 6.89
N LEU A 376 -10.82 -13.67 6.04
CA LEU A 376 -9.82 -13.77 4.98
C LEU A 376 -8.39 -13.87 5.54
N MET A 377 -8.05 -13.11 6.60
CA MET A 377 -6.77 -13.22 7.32
C MET A 377 -6.54 -14.64 7.84
N LYS A 378 -7.56 -15.25 8.48
CA LYS A 378 -7.49 -16.64 8.96
C LYS A 378 -7.19 -17.61 7.82
N LYS A 379 -7.89 -17.49 6.70
CA LYS A 379 -7.79 -18.39 5.54
C LYS A 379 -6.46 -18.25 4.80
N THR A 380 -5.83 -17.10 4.84
CA THR A 380 -4.55 -16.82 4.16
C THR A 380 -3.33 -16.96 5.06
N GLY A 381 -3.52 -17.21 6.36
CA GLY A 381 -2.44 -17.38 7.31
C GLY A 381 -1.76 -16.08 7.77
N ILE A 382 -2.42 -14.95 7.62
CA ILE A 382 -1.98 -13.68 8.20
C ILE A 382 -2.04 -13.77 9.74
N PRO A 383 -1.08 -13.18 10.48
CA PRO A 383 -1.09 -13.17 11.93
C PRO A 383 -2.42 -12.68 12.51
N ASN A 384 -2.83 -13.26 13.64
CA ASN A 384 -4.09 -12.91 14.31
C ASN A 384 -4.12 -11.47 14.84
N ARG A 385 -2.93 -10.89 15.16
CA ARG A 385 -2.86 -9.77 16.10
C ARG A 385 -1.52 -9.06 16.02
N LEU A 386 -1.47 -7.82 16.48
CA LEU A 386 -0.22 -7.10 16.72
C LEU A 386 0.66 -7.83 17.75
N GLY A 387 0.06 -8.53 18.71
CA GLY A 387 0.78 -9.37 19.66
C GLY A 387 1.60 -10.51 19.01
N ALA A 388 1.24 -10.96 17.81
CA ALA A 388 2.05 -11.94 17.05
C ALA A 388 3.34 -11.34 16.47
N LEU A 389 3.39 -10.01 16.35
CA LEU A 389 4.58 -9.25 15.96
C LEU A 389 5.42 -8.82 17.18
N GLY A 390 5.05 -9.23 18.39
CA GLY A 390 5.74 -8.88 19.64
C GLY A 390 5.17 -7.66 20.38
N TYR A 391 4.08 -7.06 19.90
CA TYR A 391 3.44 -5.91 20.55
C TYR A 391 2.53 -6.31 21.71
N SER A 392 2.45 -5.45 22.72
CA SER A 392 1.62 -5.59 23.93
C SER A 392 0.95 -4.27 24.28
N GLU A 393 0.10 -4.26 25.30
CA GLU A 393 -0.52 -3.03 25.83
C GLU A 393 0.51 -1.96 26.23
N HIS A 394 1.72 -2.38 26.64
CA HIS A 394 2.80 -1.43 26.99
C HIS A 394 3.29 -0.61 25.81
N ASP A 395 3.16 -1.13 24.59
CA ASP A 395 3.64 -0.49 23.36
C ASP A 395 2.60 0.50 22.79
N VAL A 396 1.33 0.40 23.22
CA VAL A 396 0.22 1.18 22.68
C VAL A 396 0.44 2.69 22.72
N PRO A 397 0.97 3.29 23.78
CA PRO A 397 1.25 4.73 23.80
C PRO A 397 2.22 5.17 22.68
N ALA A 398 3.32 4.45 22.50
CA ALA A 398 4.31 4.76 21.46
C ALA A 398 3.76 4.50 20.05
N LEU A 399 3.00 3.42 19.87
CA LEU A 399 2.29 3.14 18.61
C LEU A 399 1.33 4.28 18.26
N ALA A 400 0.56 4.77 19.22
CA ALA A 400 -0.43 5.83 19.02
C ALA A 400 0.25 7.19 18.70
N GLU A 401 1.33 7.53 19.37
CA GLU A 401 2.13 8.72 19.08
C GLU A 401 2.66 8.69 17.64
N GLY A 402 3.31 7.58 17.23
CA GLY A 402 3.84 7.43 15.88
C GLY A 402 2.75 7.40 14.80
N GLY A 403 1.61 6.76 15.08
CA GLY A 403 0.45 6.76 14.20
C GLY A 403 -0.19 8.14 14.09
N PHE A 404 -0.29 8.89 15.19
CA PHE A 404 -0.87 10.24 15.20
C PHE A 404 0.03 11.26 14.48
N ALA A 405 1.33 11.05 14.45
CA ALA A 405 2.25 11.87 13.66
C ALA A 405 1.94 11.79 12.14
N GLN A 406 1.22 10.76 11.68
CA GLN A 406 0.86 10.56 10.28
C GLN A 406 -0.37 11.38 9.87
N GLN A 407 -0.31 12.69 10.00
CA GLN A 407 -1.44 13.60 9.79
C GLN A 407 -1.98 13.56 8.35
N ARG A 408 -1.13 13.33 7.34
CA ARG A 408 -1.54 13.30 5.95
C ARG A 408 -2.55 12.18 5.66
N PRO A 409 -2.30 10.89 5.95
CA PRO A 409 -3.32 9.85 5.81
C PRO A 409 -4.49 10.06 6.79
N LEU A 410 -4.28 10.40 8.05
CA LEU A 410 -5.36 10.60 9.01
C LEU A 410 -6.36 11.67 8.55
N SER A 411 -5.92 12.70 7.81
CA SER A 411 -6.79 13.73 7.26
C SER A 411 -7.81 13.21 6.23
N MET A 412 -7.61 11.99 5.68
CA MET A 412 -8.53 11.36 4.73
C MET A 412 -9.54 10.44 5.40
N SER A 413 -9.43 10.23 6.70
CA SER A 413 -10.42 9.46 7.45
C SER A 413 -11.83 10.06 7.30
N PRO A 414 -12.88 9.21 7.20
CA PRO A 414 -14.26 9.70 7.13
C PRO A 414 -14.72 10.40 8.42
N CYS A 415 -14.02 10.19 9.53
CA CYS A 415 -14.24 10.86 10.81
C CYS A 415 -12.93 11.42 11.37
N THR A 416 -13.04 12.37 12.29
CA THR A 416 -11.89 12.89 13.03
C THR A 416 -11.30 11.80 13.91
N VAL A 417 -9.98 11.76 13.97
CA VAL A 417 -9.22 10.76 14.74
C VAL A 417 -8.33 11.49 15.72
N SER A 418 -8.51 11.22 17.01
CA SER A 418 -7.64 11.70 18.08
C SER A 418 -6.56 10.66 18.40
N GLU A 419 -5.53 11.07 19.15
CA GLU A 419 -4.51 10.14 19.66
C GLU A 419 -5.14 9.08 20.60
N GLU A 420 -6.16 9.45 21.38
CA GLU A 420 -6.87 8.52 22.25
C GLU A 420 -7.68 7.48 21.44
N ASP A 421 -8.27 7.88 20.31
CA ASP A 421 -8.90 6.94 19.38
C ASP A 421 -7.88 5.94 18.85
N LEU A 422 -6.67 6.39 18.49
CA LEU A 422 -5.61 5.50 18.04
C LEU A 422 -5.17 4.51 19.13
N LYS A 423 -5.08 4.93 20.40
CA LYS A 423 -4.80 4.00 21.51
C LYS A 423 -5.86 2.91 21.60
N ASN A 424 -7.13 3.27 21.49
CA ASN A 424 -8.22 2.31 21.50
C ASN A 424 -8.14 1.36 20.30
N LEU A 425 -7.85 1.86 19.09
CA LEU A 425 -7.70 1.07 17.88
C LEU A 425 -6.53 0.10 17.97
N TYR A 426 -5.38 0.50 18.52
CA TYR A 426 -4.24 -0.41 18.73
C TYR A 426 -4.57 -1.48 19.77
N ASN A 427 -5.28 -1.14 20.84
CA ASN A 427 -5.74 -2.13 21.82
C ASN A 427 -6.67 -3.16 21.16
N ASP A 428 -7.62 -2.73 20.31
CA ASP A 428 -8.49 -3.63 19.55
C ASP A 428 -7.70 -4.52 18.58
N ALA A 429 -6.63 -3.98 17.99
CA ALA A 429 -5.78 -4.73 17.06
C ALA A 429 -4.80 -5.71 17.76
N LEU A 430 -4.67 -5.66 19.09
CA LEU A 430 -3.82 -6.61 19.82
C LEU A 430 -4.31 -8.05 19.69
N GLN A 431 -5.62 -8.30 19.49
CA GLN A 431 -6.15 -9.65 19.30
C GLN A 431 -7.57 -9.67 18.70
N TYR A 432 -7.74 -10.31 17.55
CA TYR A 432 -9.05 -10.44 16.89
C TYR A 432 -9.77 -11.75 17.15
N TRP A 433 -9.05 -12.86 17.36
CA TRP A 433 -9.66 -14.17 17.66
C TRP A 433 -8.78 -15.00 18.59
N TYR A 434 -9.40 -15.90 19.35
CA TYR A 434 -8.69 -16.88 20.16
C TYR A 434 -8.51 -18.15 19.35
N CYS A 435 -7.29 -18.69 19.25
CA CYS A 435 -7.09 -20.07 18.87
C CYS A 435 -7.66 -20.91 20.03
N LEU A 436 -8.72 -21.64 19.78
CA LEU A 436 -9.10 -22.73 20.67
C LEU A 436 -7.96 -23.75 20.58
N LEU A 437 -7.04 -23.67 21.52
CA LEU A 437 -6.18 -24.81 21.82
C LEU A 437 -7.16 -25.94 22.13
N TYR A 438 -7.10 -27.00 21.36
CA TYR A 438 -7.74 -28.26 21.69
C TYR A 438 -7.10 -28.70 23.00
N THR A 439 -7.66 -28.27 24.14
CA THR A 439 -7.39 -28.92 25.41
C THR A 439 -8.00 -30.30 25.25
N SER A 440 -7.16 -31.34 25.17
CA SER A 440 -7.63 -32.71 25.27
C SER A 440 -8.63 -32.77 26.43
N PRO A 441 -9.81 -33.41 26.23
CA PRO A 441 -10.82 -33.47 27.27
C PRO A 441 -10.18 -33.92 28.56
N SER A 442 -10.39 -33.15 29.62
CA SER A 442 -9.90 -33.50 30.97
C SER A 442 -10.35 -34.93 31.28
N PRO A 443 -9.53 -35.76 31.92
CA PRO A 443 -9.97 -37.08 32.37
C PRO A 443 -11.20 -37.10 33.27
N ARG A 444 -11.67 -35.91 33.72
CA ARG A 444 -12.89 -35.71 34.50
C ARG A 444 -14.17 -35.74 33.65
N ASP A 445 -14.10 -35.48 32.36
CA ASP A 445 -15.30 -35.46 31.48
C ASP A 445 -15.74 -36.87 31.07
N GLY A 446 -14.94 -37.90 31.34
CA GLY A 446 -15.26 -39.31 31.09
C GLY A 446 -16.10 -40.02 32.15
N LEU A 447 -16.46 -39.36 33.26
CA LEU A 447 -17.13 -40.00 34.40
C LEU A 447 -18.66 -39.84 34.45
N LEU A 448 -19.26 -39.12 33.49
CA LEU A 448 -20.71 -38.91 33.46
C LEU A 448 -21.51 -39.77 32.47
N SER A 449 -20.87 -40.77 31.84
CA SER A 449 -21.57 -41.65 30.88
C SER A 449 -21.70 -43.12 31.36
N ARG A 450 -21.79 -43.39 32.66
CA ARG A 450 -22.17 -44.69 33.19
C ARG A 450 -23.43 -44.56 34.07
N MET A 451 -24.59 -44.52 33.45
CA MET A 451 -25.81 -44.99 34.09
C MET A 451 -26.05 -46.44 33.67
N PRO A 452 -26.23 -47.37 34.61
CA PRO A 452 -26.59 -48.74 34.26
C PRO A 452 -28.06 -48.80 33.81
N SER A 453 -28.30 -49.48 32.69
CA SER A 453 -29.62 -49.93 32.32
C SER A 453 -30.04 -51.02 33.32
N SER A 454 -31.06 -50.76 34.09
CA SER A 454 -31.73 -51.77 34.89
C SER A 454 -33.10 -52.08 34.27
N ALA A 455 -33.24 -53.34 33.90
CA ALA A 455 -34.43 -54.20 33.85
C ALA A 455 -35.76 -53.63 33.36
#